data_0d2c885d63dea8648c62e3dac8145cd3
#
_entry.id   0d2c885d63dea8648c62e3dac8145cd3
#
_cell.length_a   1.000
_cell.length_b   1.000
_cell.length_c   1.000
_cell.angle_alpha   90.00
_cell.angle_beta   90.00
_cell.angle_gamma   90.00
#
_symmetry.space_group_name_H-M   'P 1'
#
loop_
_entity.id
_entity.type
_entity.pdbx_description
1 polymer ?
#
loop_
_entity_poly.entity_id
_entity_poly.type
_entity_poly.pdbx_seq_one_letter_code
_entity_poly.pdbx_strand_id
1 'polypeptide(L)'
;MQKLKPSADSPPVLLTGATGFIGQHLQRQLIADGYSLRALVRPGSTSRDALNPACELVTADLSDKPALSRAVEGASAVVYGAGTVRGRRYEDFLAANVVGVQSMLEALVNTGSSAPFLLLSSLAAGRPELSHYARSKFAAEQELLKHPDLCWSILRPPAVYGPGDVEMQPLLNLVRRGVALRPGPPAQRLSLIHATDLACAVSAWLSAPEACRHLTCAIDDGHPSGYSWGEIGEAVGQRRVRQLPVPMALLRAAGAANACMAGLFGYSPMLTPGKARELQQEHWLCDNSAFSSRTGWHPEIDLRSGALELFARS
;
A
#
# COMPACT_ATOMS: atom_id res chain seq x y z
N MET A 1 25.14 -13.77 1.50
CA MET A 1 25.00 -13.58 2.96
C MET A 1 23.79 -14.37 3.44
N GLN A 2 23.97 -15.32 4.37
CA GLN A 2 22.85 -16.03 4.99
C GLN A 2 22.04 -14.99 5.80
N LYS A 3 20.76 -14.77 5.45
CA LYS A 3 19.87 -13.94 6.25
C LYS A 3 19.73 -14.61 7.62
N LEU A 4 20.20 -13.96 8.69
CA LEU A 4 19.89 -14.38 10.05
C LEU A 4 18.36 -14.31 10.20
N LYS A 5 17.70 -15.47 10.29
CA LYS A 5 16.27 -15.52 10.61
C LYS A 5 16.09 -15.00 12.04
N PRO A 6 15.15 -14.09 12.28
CA PRO A 6 14.82 -13.68 13.64
C PRO A 6 14.36 -14.90 14.44
N SER A 7 14.67 -14.92 15.73
CA SER A 7 14.17 -15.97 16.65
C SER A 7 12.79 -15.58 17.19
N ALA A 8 12.04 -16.55 17.69
CA ALA A 8 10.73 -16.30 18.33
C ALA A 8 10.81 -15.34 19.53
N ASP A 9 12.01 -15.21 20.14
CA ASP A 9 12.29 -14.29 21.25
C ASP A 9 12.76 -12.90 20.80
N SER A 10 12.82 -12.65 19.47
CA SER A 10 13.21 -11.32 18.97
C SER A 10 12.13 -10.30 19.25
N PRO A 11 12.52 -9.02 19.54
CA PRO A 11 11.56 -7.94 19.71
C PRO A 11 10.60 -7.83 18.53
N PRO A 12 9.30 -7.58 18.77
CA PRO A 12 8.28 -7.59 17.72
C PRO A 12 8.42 -6.43 16.74
N VAL A 13 8.02 -6.65 15.50
CA VAL A 13 7.76 -5.60 14.52
C VAL A 13 6.37 -5.02 14.77
N LEU A 14 6.27 -3.72 15.03
CA LEU A 14 4.99 -3.04 15.15
C LEU A 14 4.38 -2.81 13.76
N LEU A 15 3.22 -3.40 13.51
CA LEU A 15 2.49 -3.30 12.26
C LEU A 15 1.18 -2.53 12.45
N THR A 16 1.01 -1.40 11.78
CA THR A 16 -0.27 -0.71 11.68
C THR A 16 -1.00 -1.09 10.38
N GLY A 17 -2.33 -1.07 10.38
CA GLY A 17 -3.11 -1.50 9.23
C GLY A 17 -3.11 -3.01 9.00
N ALA A 18 -2.76 -3.80 10.00
CA ALA A 18 -2.64 -5.26 9.94
C ALA A 18 -3.89 -5.97 9.39
N THR A 19 -5.08 -5.49 9.72
CA THR A 19 -6.37 -6.10 9.31
C THR A 19 -6.79 -5.75 7.88
N GLY A 20 -6.08 -4.83 7.21
CA GLY A 20 -6.34 -4.44 5.82
C GLY A 20 -5.82 -5.48 4.82
N PHE A 21 -6.15 -5.29 3.54
CA PHE A 21 -5.73 -6.18 2.44
C PHE A 21 -4.20 -6.42 2.44
N ILE A 22 -3.41 -5.36 2.32
CA ILE A 22 -1.93 -5.45 2.34
C ILE A 22 -1.46 -6.00 3.70
N GLY A 23 -2.04 -5.53 4.81
CA GLY A 23 -1.69 -5.95 6.15
C GLY A 23 -1.80 -7.46 6.40
N GLN A 24 -2.81 -8.13 5.81
CA GLN A 24 -2.95 -9.58 5.90
C GLN A 24 -1.85 -10.34 5.15
N HIS A 25 -1.38 -9.82 4.01
CA HIS A 25 -0.24 -10.37 3.29
C HIS A 25 1.06 -10.15 4.07
N LEU A 26 1.23 -8.96 4.68
CA LEU A 26 2.36 -8.67 5.57
C LEU A 26 2.41 -9.63 6.76
N GLN A 27 1.29 -9.84 7.46
CA GLN A 27 1.25 -10.79 8.58
C GLN A 27 1.72 -12.18 8.14
N ARG A 28 1.14 -12.70 7.05
CA ARG A 28 1.48 -14.05 6.55
C ARG A 28 2.96 -14.17 6.22
N GLN A 29 3.49 -13.21 5.46
CA GLN A 29 4.88 -13.25 5.01
C GLN A 29 5.86 -13.08 6.16
N LEU A 30 5.65 -12.06 7.01
CA LEU A 30 6.59 -11.77 8.09
C LEU A 30 6.62 -12.87 9.15
N ILE A 31 5.47 -13.47 9.48
CA ILE A 31 5.43 -14.63 10.38
C ILE A 31 6.14 -15.85 9.74
N ALA A 32 5.93 -16.10 8.46
CA ALA A 32 6.61 -17.17 7.73
C ALA A 32 8.13 -16.98 7.70
N ASP A 33 8.59 -15.72 7.67
CA ASP A 33 10.01 -15.37 7.73
C ASP A 33 10.58 -15.39 9.16
N GLY A 34 9.74 -15.66 10.18
CA GLY A 34 10.14 -15.81 11.58
C GLY A 34 10.08 -14.53 12.42
N TYR A 35 9.47 -13.44 11.91
CA TYR A 35 9.29 -12.23 12.70
C TYR A 35 8.14 -12.37 13.69
N SER A 36 8.35 -11.92 14.92
CA SER A 36 7.28 -11.65 15.89
C SER A 36 6.57 -10.36 15.50
N LEU A 37 5.24 -10.35 15.53
CA LEU A 37 4.45 -9.17 15.12
C LEU A 37 3.63 -8.64 16.30
N ARG A 38 3.63 -7.32 16.43
CA ARG A 38 2.71 -6.56 17.28
C ARG A 38 1.77 -5.78 16.36
N ALA A 39 0.51 -6.15 16.35
CA ALA A 39 -0.51 -5.55 15.47
C ALA A 39 -1.29 -4.46 16.21
N LEU A 40 -1.21 -3.21 15.72
CA LEU A 40 -2.01 -2.11 16.24
C LEU A 40 -3.35 -2.05 15.52
N VAL A 41 -4.44 -2.22 16.27
CA VAL A 41 -5.81 -2.29 15.76
C VAL A 41 -6.70 -1.28 16.47
N ARG A 42 -7.53 -0.58 15.72
CA ARG A 42 -8.46 0.41 16.29
C ARG A 42 -9.48 -0.24 17.22
N PRO A 43 -9.88 0.45 18.31
CA PRO A 43 -11.03 0.04 19.12
C PRO A 43 -12.28 -0.14 18.23
N GLY A 44 -13.04 -1.20 18.46
CA GLY A 44 -14.27 -1.48 17.70
C GLY A 44 -14.07 -1.91 16.24
N SER A 45 -12.84 -2.25 15.81
CA SER A 45 -12.60 -2.81 14.47
C SER A 45 -13.39 -4.11 14.29
N THR A 46 -14.20 -4.19 13.23
CA THR A 46 -14.96 -5.39 12.85
C THR A 46 -14.10 -6.43 12.13
N SER A 47 -12.87 -6.08 11.77
CA SER A 47 -11.95 -6.95 11.01
C SER A 47 -10.90 -7.64 11.91
N ARG A 48 -11.17 -7.79 13.21
CA ARG A 48 -10.25 -8.46 14.14
C ARG A 48 -9.98 -9.93 13.77
N ASP A 49 -10.97 -10.58 13.19
CA ASP A 49 -10.85 -11.97 12.72
C ASP A 49 -9.83 -12.13 11.57
N ALA A 50 -9.42 -11.02 10.95
CA ALA A 50 -8.35 -11.01 9.96
C ALA A 50 -6.93 -11.00 10.57
N LEU A 51 -6.80 -10.94 11.89
CA LEU A 51 -5.51 -11.04 12.57
C LEU A 51 -5.06 -12.49 12.69
N ASN A 52 -3.78 -12.71 12.39
CA ASN A 52 -3.16 -13.99 12.70
C ASN A 52 -3.07 -14.15 14.23
N PRO A 53 -3.47 -15.31 14.80
CA PRO A 53 -3.40 -15.55 16.25
C PRO A 53 -2.00 -15.44 16.85
N ALA A 54 -0.95 -15.56 16.01
CA ALA A 54 0.44 -15.38 16.45
C ALA A 54 0.85 -13.91 16.66
N CYS A 55 -0.01 -12.93 16.27
CA CYS A 55 0.28 -11.52 16.50
C CYS A 55 -0.07 -11.10 17.94
N GLU A 56 0.84 -10.36 18.58
CA GLU A 56 0.51 -9.61 19.79
C GLU A 56 -0.48 -8.49 19.40
N LEU A 57 -1.65 -8.44 20.03
CA LEU A 57 -2.66 -7.44 19.77
C LEU A 57 -2.50 -6.22 20.67
N VAL A 58 -2.32 -5.05 20.08
CA VAL A 58 -2.45 -3.74 20.75
C VAL A 58 -3.70 -3.03 20.22
N THR A 59 -4.63 -2.73 21.12
CA THR A 59 -5.85 -1.99 20.75
C THR A 59 -5.64 -0.51 21.08
N ALA A 60 -5.51 0.33 20.04
CA ALA A 60 -5.37 1.78 20.19
C ALA A 60 -5.85 2.50 18.92
N ASP A 61 -6.34 3.73 19.10
CA ASP A 61 -6.52 4.68 18.02
C ASP A 61 -5.18 5.36 17.68
N LEU A 62 -5.00 5.76 16.43
CA LEU A 62 -3.78 6.48 15.99
C LEU A 62 -3.65 7.88 16.60
N SER A 63 -4.67 8.39 17.28
CA SER A 63 -4.65 9.63 18.05
C SER A 63 -4.30 9.43 19.54
N ASP A 64 -4.29 8.17 20.02
CA ASP A 64 -3.98 7.83 21.43
C ASP A 64 -2.46 7.79 21.66
N LYS A 65 -1.85 8.97 21.83
CA LYS A 65 -0.40 9.12 22.02
C LYS A 65 0.18 8.24 23.15
N PRO A 66 -0.43 8.13 24.34
CA PRO A 66 0.06 7.22 25.38
C PRO A 66 0.06 5.75 24.96
N ALA A 67 -0.98 5.30 24.25
CA ALA A 67 -1.04 3.93 23.76
C ALA A 67 -0.02 3.68 22.64
N LEU A 68 0.21 4.65 21.76
CA LEU A 68 1.24 4.56 20.73
C LEU A 68 2.65 4.49 21.33
N SER A 69 2.94 5.28 22.37
CA SER A 69 4.22 5.21 23.10
C SER A 69 4.47 3.79 23.65
N ARG A 70 3.46 3.19 24.31
CA ARG A 70 3.55 1.81 24.77
C ARG A 70 3.70 0.80 23.62
N ALA A 71 3.05 1.07 22.48
CA ALA A 71 3.13 0.18 21.31
C ALA A 71 4.52 0.14 20.67
N VAL A 72 5.24 1.27 20.66
CA VAL A 72 6.61 1.32 20.10
C VAL A 72 7.69 0.85 21.06
N GLU A 73 7.40 0.79 22.37
CA GLU A 73 8.35 0.31 23.37
C GLU A 73 8.76 -1.13 23.06
N GLY A 74 10.07 -1.38 22.97
CA GLY A 74 10.64 -2.67 22.67
C GLY A 74 10.33 -3.20 21.27
N ALA A 75 9.78 -2.40 20.36
CA ALA A 75 9.62 -2.80 18.96
C ALA A 75 10.97 -2.80 18.22
N SER A 76 11.23 -3.83 17.41
CA SER A 76 12.43 -3.92 16.57
C SER A 76 12.37 -3.02 15.33
N ALA A 77 11.16 -2.75 14.85
CA ALA A 77 10.88 -1.85 13.74
C ALA A 77 9.40 -1.44 13.74
N VAL A 78 9.05 -0.38 13.03
CA VAL A 78 7.68 0.03 12.78
C VAL A 78 7.38 -0.04 11.30
N VAL A 79 6.37 -0.81 10.91
CA VAL A 79 5.81 -0.84 9.55
C VAL A 79 4.47 -0.12 9.56
N TYR A 80 4.43 1.09 9.03
CA TYR A 80 3.23 1.90 8.98
C TYR A 80 2.46 1.62 7.68
N GLY A 81 1.50 0.69 7.75
CA GLY A 81 0.60 0.31 6.66
C GLY A 81 -0.84 0.82 6.83
N ALA A 82 -1.14 1.52 7.93
CA ALA A 82 -2.46 2.12 8.12
C ALA A 82 -2.70 3.24 7.11
N GLY A 83 -3.92 3.29 6.59
CA GLY A 83 -4.30 4.33 5.65
C GLY A 83 -5.70 4.10 5.09
N THR A 84 -6.27 5.14 4.49
CA THR A 84 -7.50 5.05 3.72
C THR A 84 -7.24 5.45 2.28
N VAL A 85 -7.84 4.72 1.34
CA VAL A 85 -7.82 4.99 -0.11
C VAL A 85 -9.14 5.57 -0.61
N ARG A 86 -10.17 5.55 0.24
CA ARG A 86 -11.53 6.01 -0.05
C ARG A 86 -11.85 7.27 0.73
N GLY A 87 -12.41 8.25 0.07
CA GLY A 87 -12.79 9.50 0.69
C GLY A 87 -13.27 10.52 -0.33
N ARG A 88 -14.04 11.49 0.13
CA ARG A 88 -14.61 12.55 -0.69
C ARG A 88 -13.83 13.85 -0.60
N ARG A 89 -13.40 14.21 0.60
CA ARG A 89 -12.65 15.44 0.91
C ARG A 89 -11.28 15.10 1.45
N TYR A 90 -10.38 16.07 1.48
CA TYR A 90 -9.03 15.89 2.01
C TYR A 90 -9.02 15.43 3.47
N GLU A 91 -9.95 15.96 4.26
CA GLU A 91 -10.11 15.66 5.69
C GLU A 91 -10.38 14.16 5.94
N ASP A 92 -11.07 13.48 5.00
CA ASP A 92 -11.38 12.05 5.10
C ASP A 92 -10.10 11.18 5.13
N PHE A 93 -8.99 11.72 4.63
CA PHE A 93 -7.69 11.03 4.57
C PHE A 93 -6.74 11.41 5.70
N LEU A 94 -6.97 12.56 6.38
CA LEU A 94 -5.99 13.12 7.32
C LEU A 94 -5.71 12.19 8.51
N ALA A 95 -6.74 11.67 9.14
CA ALA A 95 -6.60 10.93 10.39
C ALA A 95 -5.63 9.74 10.25
N ALA A 96 -5.84 8.87 9.26
CA ALA A 96 -5.03 7.68 9.08
C ALA A 96 -3.75 7.95 8.26
N ASN A 97 -3.83 8.79 7.20
CA ASN A 97 -2.70 8.94 6.29
C ASN A 97 -1.65 9.94 6.80
N VAL A 98 -2.05 10.97 7.57
CA VAL A 98 -1.14 12.04 8.01
C VAL A 98 -0.98 12.07 9.51
N VAL A 99 -2.07 12.31 10.26
CA VAL A 99 -2.02 12.49 11.72
C VAL A 99 -1.50 11.23 12.41
N GLY A 100 -1.93 10.06 11.95
CA GLY A 100 -1.43 8.78 12.47
C GLY A 100 0.08 8.59 12.26
N VAL A 101 0.63 9.02 11.12
CA VAL A 101 2.09 9.02 10.89
C VAL A 101 2.78 9.97 11.84
N GLN A 102 2.29 11.22 11.99
CA GLN A 102 2.83 12.18 12.94
C GLN A 102 2.87 11.62 14.36
N SER A 103 1.73 11.09 14.83
CA SER A 103 1.62 10.54 16.18
C SER A 103 2.58 9.36 16.42
N MET A 104 2.81 8.52 15.41
CA MET A 104 3.73 7.41 15.52
C MET A 104 5.19 7.87 15.56
N LEU A 105 5.57 8.86 14.74
CA LEU A 105 6.90 9.46 14.76
C LEU A 105 7.17 10.17 16.08
N GLU A 106 6.18 10.93 16.61
CA GLU A 106 6.25 11.54 17.94
C GLU A 106 6.43 10.47 19.04
N ALA A 107 5.75 9.33 18.94
CA ALA A 107 5.89 8.23 19.90
C ALA A 107 7.32 7.67 19.90
N LEU A 108 7.93 7.47 18.73
CA LEU A 108 9.33 7.04 18.62
C LEU A 108 10.29 8.05 19.28
N VAL A 109 10.12 9.34 18.97
CA VAL A 109 10.97 10.41 19.54
C VAL A 109 10.80 10.49 21.05
N ASN A 110 9.55 10.52 21.55
CA ASN A 110 9.26 10.69 22.98
C ASN A 110 9.72 9.51 23.85
N THR A 111 9.76 8.29 23.27
CA THR A 111 10.26 7.11 23.98
C THR A 111 11.77 6.91 23.82
N GLY A 112 12.44 7.72 23.01
CA GLY A 112 13.84 7.53 22.64
C GLY A 112 14.09 6.24 21.85
N SER A 113 13.06 5.69 21.20
CA SER A 113 13.17 4.46 20.42
C SER A 113 14.00 4.67 19.17
N SER A 114 14.97 3.80 18.93
CA SER A 114 15.76 3.75 17.70
C SER A 114 15.18 2.81 16.64
N ALA A 115 13.96 2.29 16.84
CA ALA A 115 13.31 1.38 15.91
C ALA A 115 13.18 2.02 14.52
N PRO A 116 13.68 1.40 13.44
CA PRO A 116 13.53 1.93 12.10
C PRO A 116 12.06 1.96 11.68
N PHE A 117 11.71 2.96 10.87
CA PHE A 117 10.35 3.24 10.46
C PHE A 117 10.17 3.08 8.95
N LEU A 118 9.25 2.22 8.53
CA LEU A 118 8.85 2.08 7.13
C LEU A 118 7.45 2.64 6.93
N LEU A 119 7.32 3.64 6.05
CA LEU A 119 6.04 4.13 5.57
C LEU A 119 5.64 3.41 4.27
N LEU A 120 4.52 2.70 4.28
CA LEU A 120 3.86 2.27 3.05
C LEU A 120 3.04 3.45 2.49
N SER A 121 3.68 4.18 1.58
CA SER A 121 3.09 5.30 0.86
C SER A 121 2.32 4.82 -0.38
N SER A 122 2.43 5.50 -1.49
CA SER A 122 1.84 5.14 -2.79
C SER A 122 2.60 5.83 -3.91
N LEU A 123 2.66 5.21 -5.08
CA LEU A 123 3.16 5.86 -6.29
C LEU A 123 2.42 7.18 -6.57
N ALA A 124 1.14 7.28 -6.18
CA ALA A 124 0.35 8.49 -6.31
C ALA A 124 0.92 9.70 -5.53
N ALA A 125 1.69 9.47 -4.45
CA ALA A 125 2.34 10.54 -3.69
C ALA A 125 3.32 11.37 -4.53
N GLY A 126 3.84 10.80 -5.63
CA GLY A 126 4.68 11.54 -6.58
C GLY A 126 3.95 12.61 -7.38
N ARG A 127 2.60 12.64 -7.33
CA ARG A 127 1.74 13.60 -8.04
C ARG A 127 0.61 14.12 -7.14
N PRO A 128 0.94 14.86 -6.08
CA PRO A 128 -0.02 15.25 -5.03
C PRO A 128 -1.15 16.15 -5.52
N GLU A 129 -1.00 16.81 -6.66
CA GLU A 129 -1.98 17.69 -7.30
C GLU A 129 -3.18 16.94 -7.91
N LEU A 130 -3.05 15.63 -8.13
CA LEU A 130 -4.08 14.86 -8.85
C LEU A 130 -5.31 14.57 -7.98
N SER A 131 -5.11 14.26 -6.70
CA SER A 131 -6.22 13.88 -5.82
C SER A 131 -5.96 14.19 -4.35
N HIS A 132 -7.01 14.20 -3.55
CA HIS A 132 -6.90 14.32 -2.09
C HIS A 132 -6.12 13.15 -1.48
N TYR A 133 -6.29 11.93 -2.00
CA TYR A 133 -5.52 10.76 -1.61
C TYR A 133 -4.03 10.96 -1.88
N ALA A 134 -3.65 11.29 -3.12
CA ALA A 134 -2.26 11.52 -3.50
C ALA A 134 -1.62 12.61 -2.64
N ARG A 135 -2.33 13.73 -2.42
CA ARG A 135 -1.91 14.81 -1.53
C ARG A 135 -1.71 14.35 -0.10
N SER A 136 -2.59 13.49 0.44
CA SER A 136 -2.47 13.01 1.82
C SER A 136 -1.27 12.06 1.98
N LYS A 137 -1.00 11.21 0.99
CA LYS A 137 0.18 10.33 1.02
C LYS A 137 1.47 11.13 0.92
N PHE A 138 1.52 12.15 0.04
CA PHE A 138 2.65 13.07 -0.02
C PHE A 138 2.85 13.82 1.29
N ALA A 139 1.77 14.34 1.91
CA ALA A 139 1.86 15.02 3.20
C ALA A 139 2.42 14.12 4.31
N ALA A 140 2.03 12.84 4.33
CA ALA A 140 2.59 11.85 5.24
C ALA A 140 4.10 11.67 5.07
N GLU A 141 4.59 11.63 3.82
CA GLU A 141 6.01 11.55 3.53
C GLU A 141 6.77 12.79 4.03
N GLN A 142 6.17 13.98 3.91
CA GLN A 142 6.78 15.22 4.40
C GLN A 142 6.92 15.21 5.94
N GLU A 143 6.11 14.46 6.67
CA GLU A 143 6.28 14.33 8.13
C GLU A 143 7.61 13.60 8.47
N LEU A 144 7.99 12.56 7.72
CA LEU A 144 9.24 11.84 7.96
C LEU A 144 10.47 12.74 7.76
N LEU A 145 10.42 13.65 6.79
CA LEU A 145 11.52 14.58 6.52
C LEU A 145 11.82 15.54 7.67
N LYS A 146 10.86 15.74 8.58
CA LYS A 146 11.05 16.56 9.80
C LYS A 146 11.86 15.84 10.89
N HIS A 147 12.13 14.53 10.70
CA HIS A 147 12.82 13.67 11.66
C HIS A 147 14.10 13.06 11.04
N PRO A 148 15.13 13.87 10.73
CA PRO A 148 16.36 13.39 10.07
C PRO A 148 17.17 12.41 10.92
N ASP A 149 16.96 12.43 12.25
CA ASP A 149 17.68 11.55 13.19
C ASP A 149 17.10 10.12 13.20
N LEU A 150 15.84 9.93 12.83
CA LEU A 150 15.21 8.62 12.75
C LEU A 150 15.69 7.86 11.51
N CYS A 151 15.86 6.55 11.65
CA CYS A 151 16.04 5.66 10.50
C CYS A 151 14.69 5.40 9.84
N TRP A 152 14.33 6.15 8.81
CA TRP A 152 13.07 5.95 8.08
C TRP A 152 13.29 5.61 6.62
N SER A 153 12.31 4.93 6.04
CA SER A 153 12.22 4.64 4.61
C SER A 153 10.78 4.77 4.12
N ILE A 154 10.61 5.03 2.83
CA ILE A 154 9.31 5.19 2.18
C ILE A 154 9.26 4.27 0.96
N LEU A 155 8.30 3.33 0.97
CA LEU A 155 7.95 2.54 -0.22
C LEU A 155 6.68 3.11 -0.86
N ARG A 156 6.75 3.35 -2.16
CA ARG A 156 5.65 3.84 -3.00
C ARG A 156 5.18 2.72 -3.94
N PRO A 157 4.37 1.77 -3.47
CA PRO A 157 3.78 0.77 -4.36
C PRO A 157 2.80 1.42 -5.35
N PRO A 158 2.69 0.89 -6.58
CA PRO A 158 1.65 1.25 -7.55
C PRO A 158 0.31 0.62 -7.17
N ALA A 159 -0.53 0.26 -8.12
CA ALA A 159 -1.72 -0.53 -7.85
C ALA A 159 -1.31 -1.94 -7.38
N VAL A 160 -1.70 -2.26 -6.12
CA VAL A 160 -1.45 -3.56 -5.50
C VAL A 160 -2.64 -4.46 -5.76
N TYR A 161 -2.40 -5.69 -6.20
CA TYR A 161 -3.43 -6.69 -6.46
C TYR A 161 -3.08 -8.03 -5.82
N GLY A 162 -4.06 -8.92 -5.70
CA GLY A 162 -3.87 -10.26 -5.14
C GLY A 162 -5.09 -10.76 -4.37
N PRO A 163 -5.03 -11.96 -3.77
CA PRO A 163 -6.13 -12.53 -2.99
C PRO A 163 -6.58 -11.62 -1.85
N GLY A 164 -7.88 -11.30 -1.80
CA GLY A 164 -8.47 -10.37 -0.82
C GLY A 164 -8.52 -8.90 -1.25
N ASP A 165 -8.03 -8.57 -2.46
CA ASP A 165 -8.19 -7.25 -3.04
C ASP A 165 -9.65 -7.01 -3.45
N VAL A 166 -10.19 -5.87 -3.03
CA VAL A 166 -11.57 -5.45 -3.38
C VAL A 166 -11.60 -4.27 -4.35
N GLU A 167 -10.46 -3.65 -4.63
CA GLU A 167 -10.37 -2.43 -5.44
C GLU A 167 -10.02 -2.75 -6.90
N MET A 168 -9.02 -3.56 -7.15
CA MET A 168 -8.57 -3.95 -8.49
C MET A 168 -9.34 -5.16 -9.04
N GLN A 169 -9.79 -6.06 -8.16
CA GLN A 169 -10.48 -7.30 -8.54
C GLN A 169 -11.67 -7.09 -9.49
N PRO A 170 -12.58 -6.09 -9.30
CA PRO A 170 -13.66 -5.85 -10.26
C PRO A 170 -13.17 -5.50 -11.66
N LEU A 171 -12.09 -4.72 -11.75
CA LEU A 171 -11.46 -4.35 -13.02
C LEU A 171 -10.83 -5.57 -13.70
N LEU A 172 -10.04 -6.35 -12.95
CA LEU A 172 -9.42 -7.57 -13.46
C LEU A 172 -10.46 -8.63 -13.87
N ASN A 173 -11.58 -8.73 -13.16
CA ASN A 173 -12.71 -9.58 -13.55
C ASN A 173 -13.31 -9.16 -14.89
N LEU A 174 -13.44 -7.87 -15.16
CA LEU A 174 -13.92 -7.36 -16.44
C LEU A 174 -12.94 -7.68 -17.56
N VAL A 175 -11.63 -7.50 -17.31
CA VAL A 175 -10.56 -7.90 -18.24
C VAL A 175 -10.61 -9.38 -18.55
N ARG A 176 -10.77 -10.24 -17.56
CA ARG A 176 -10.94 -11.70 -17.74
C ARG A 176 -12.12 -12.03 -18.65
N ARG A 177 -13.19 -11.25 -18.59
CA ARG A 177 -14.36 -11.41 -19.49
C ARG A 177 -14.12 -10.88 -20.91
N GLY A 178 -12.95 -10.33 -21.19
CA GLY A 178 -12.53 -9.85 -22.52
C GLY A 178 -12.75 -8.37 -22.77
N VAL A 179 -12.99 -7.56 -21.72
CA VAL A 179 -13.19 -6.12 -21.85
C VAL A 179 -12.25 -5.37 -20.90
N ALA A 180 -11.45 -4.46 -21.46
CA ALA A 180 -10.64 -3.52 -20.68
C ALA A 180 -11.21 -2.10 -20.83
N LEU A 181 -11.59 -1.50 -19.72
CA LEU A 181 -11.93 -0.06 -19.67
C LEU A 181 -10.64 0.72 -19.62
N ARG A 182 -10.35 1.47 -20.68
CA ARG A 182 -9.13 2.29 -20.77
C ARG A 182 -9.46 3.75 -20.44
N PRO A 183 -9.11 4.22 -19.22
CA PRO A 183 -9.40 5.59 -18.79
C PRO A 183 -8.40 6.61 -19.35
N GLY A 184 -7.18 6.17 -19.67
CA GLY A 184 -6.10 7.03 -20.14
C GLY A 184 -5.87 6.99 -21.66
N PRO A 185 -4.80 7.65 -22.14
CA PRO A 185 -4.43 7.65 -23.55
C PRO A 185 -4.07 6.25 -24.06
N PRO A 186 -4.02 6.04 -25.39
CA PRO A 186 -3.62 4.75 -25.97
C PRO A 186 -2.24 4.26 -25.52
N ALA A 187 -1.31 5.16 -25.27
CA ALA A 187 0.05 4.88 -24.82
C ALA A 187 0.17 4.67 -23.31
N GLN A 188 -0.93 4.65 -22.56
CA GLN A 188 -0.91 4.50 -21.10
C GLN A 188 -0.14 3.25 -20.66
N ARG A 189 0.75 3.44 -19.68
CA ARG A 189 1.54 2.39 -19.06
C ARG A 189 1.37 2.39 -17.55
N LEU A 190 1.15 1.22 -16.99
CA LEU A 190 0.84 1.04 -15.57
C LEU A 190 1.77 -0.01 -14.95
N SER A 191 2.49 0.37 -13.92
CA SER A 191 3.13 -0.60 -13.02
C SER A 191 2.10 -1.22 -12.09
N LEU A 192 2.29 -2.48 -11.76
CA LEU A 192 1.49 -3.25 -10.82
C LEU A 192 2.42 -3.99 -9.86
N ILE A 193 1.92 -4.41 -8.70
CA ILE A 193 2.66 -5.30 -7.80
C ILE A 193 1.71 -6.27 -7.12
N HIS A 194 2.12 -7.54 -7.03
CA HIS A 194 1.38 -8.52 -6.25
C HIS A 194 1.57 -8.26 -4.74
N ALA A 195 0.50 -8.42 -3.95
CA ALA A 195 0.53 -8.12 -2.52
C ALA A 195 1.56 -8.98 -1.75
N THR A 196 1.83 -10.21 -2.22
CA THR A 196 2.88 -11.06 -1.65
C THR A 196 4.27 -10.50 -1.94
N ASP A 197 4.55 -10.04 -3.17
CA ASP A 197 5.85 -9.42 -3.49
C ASP A 197 6.08 -8.12 -2.69
N LEU A 198 5.02 -7.32 -2.49
CA LEU A 198 5.10 -6.17 -1.60
C LEU A 198 5.43 -6.60 -0.15
N ALA A 199 4.85 -7.70 0.32
CA ALA A 199 5.16 -8.23 1.66
C ALA A 199 6.59 -8.77 1.74
N CYS A 200 7.09 -9.44 0.70
CA CYS A 200 8.49 -9.85 0.57
C CYS A 200 9.45 -8.64 0.55
N ALA A 201 9.06 -7.54 -0.10
CA ALA A 201 9.84 -6.29 -0.08
C ALA A 201 9.95 -5.72 1.34
N VAL A 202 8.85 -5.71 2.11
CA VAL A 202 8.88 -5.28 3.52
C VAL A 202 9.78 -6.20 4.36
N SER A 203 9.74 -7.51 4.16
CA SER A 203 10.63 -8.46 4.83
C SER A 203 12.10 -8.21 4.48
N ALA A 204 12.39 -7.93 3.21
CA ALA A 204 13.74 -7.59 2.78
C ALA A 204 14.23 -6.27 3.40
N TRP A 205 13.36 -5.25 3.49
CA TRP A 205 13.68 -4.01 4.20
C TRP A 205 14.00 -4.26 5.68
N LEU A 206 13.20 -5.08 6.38
CA LEU A 206 13.44 -5.44 7.79
C LEU A 206 14.81 -6.11 8.02
N SER A 207 15.36 -6.74 7.00
CA SER A 207 16.70 -7.36 7.07
C SER A 207 17.84 -6.34 6.86
N ALA A 208 17.58 -5.15 6.34
CA ALA A 208 18.58 -4.14 6.02
C ALA A 208 18.04 -2.70 6.13
N PRO A 209 17.43 -2.30 7.26
CA PRO A 209 16.77 -0.99 7.38
C PRO A 209 17.77 0.17 7.27
N GLU A 210 18.97 0.03 7.83
CA GLU A 210 20.02 1.07 7.75
C GLU A 210 20.55 1.27 6.32
N ALA A 211 20.61 0.21 5.51
CA ALA A 211 20.97 0.36 4.09
C ALA A 211 19.91 1.15 3.30
N CYS A 212 18.67 1.16 3.80
CA CYS A 212 17.54 1.89 3.22
C CYS A 212 17.25 3.22 3.94
N ARG A 213 18.10 3.65 4.86
CA ARG A 213 17.91 4.89 5.61
C ARG A 213 17.66 6.07 4.66
N HIS A 214 16.58 6.81 4.92
CA HIS A 214 16.12 7.96 4.13
C HIS A 214 15.84 7.66 2.64
N LEU A 215 15.64 6.38 2.30
CA LEU A 215 15.29 5.98 0.95
C LEU A 215 13.79 6.21 0.70
N THR A 216 13.47 6.91 -0.37
CA THR A 216 12.14 6.94 -0.96
C THR A 216 12.20 6.28 -2.34
N CYS A 217 11.49 5.18 -2.55
CA CYS A 217 11.48 4.48 -3.83
C CYS A 217 10.10 3.93 -4.17
N ALA A 218 9.84 3.84 -5.47
CA ALA A 218 8.69 3.13 -6.02
C ALA A 218 9.13 1.71 -6.42
N ILE A 219 8.30 0.71 -6.13
CA ILE A 219 8.58 -0.70 -6.43
C ILE A 219 7.38 -1.35 -7.11
N ASP A 220 7.64 -2.24 -8.07
CA ASP A 220 6.64 -2.98 -8.83
C ASP A 220 7.06 -4.44 -9.08
N ASP A 221 6.32 -5.15 -9.96
CA ASP A 221 6.60 -6.53 -10.35
C ASP A 221 7.77 -6.68 -11.35
N GLY A 222 8.50 -5.59 -11.65
CA GLY A 222 9.66 -5.61 -12.53
C GLY A 222 9.34 -5.72 -14.03
N HIS A 223 8.07 -5.58 -14.43
CA HIS A 223 7.72 -5.59 -15.85
C HIS A 223 8.34 -4.38 -16.59
N PRO A 224 9.14 -4.60 -17.64
CA PRO A 224 9.81 -3.52 -18.35
C PRO A 224 8.81 -2.47 -18.88
N SER A 225 9.00 -1.22 -18.49
CA SER A 225 8.15 -0.08 -18.93
C SER A 225 6.68 -0.16 -18.53
N GLY A 226 6.32 -0.99 -17.54
CA GLY A 226 4.94 -1.19 -17.08
C GLY A 226 4.04 -1.86 -18.14
N TYR A 227 2.79 -2.08 -17.80
CA TYR A 227 1.80 -2.76 -18.65
C TYR A 227 0.96 -1.78 -19.45
N SER A 228 0.74 -2.07 -20.72
CA SER A 228 -0.39 -1.53 -21.49
C SER A 228 -1.68 -2.29 -21.14
N TRP A 229 -2.82 -1.73 -21.48
CA TRP A 229 -4.11 -2.44 -21.33
C TRP A 229 -4.23 -3.70 -22.19
N GLY A 230 -3.47 -3.78 -23.31
CA GLY A 230 -3.34 -5.00 -24.10
C GLY A 230 -2.61 -6.10 -23.34
N GLU A 231 -1.46 -5.80 -22.79
CA GLU A 231 -0.64 -6.73 -22.00
C GLU A 231 -1.37 -7.17 -20.72
N ILE A 232 -2.08 -6.26 -20.03
CA ILE A 232 -2.96 -6.64 -18.90
C ILE A 232 -4.03 -7.64 -19.40
N GLY A 233 -4.62 -7.37 -20.55
CA GLY A 233 -5.60 -8.27 -21.14
C GLY A 233 -5.07 -9.65 -21.44
N GLU A 234 -3.88 -9.74 -22.02
CA GLU A 234 -3.22 -11.01 -22.35
C GLU A 234 -2.78 -11.77 -21.09
N ALA A 235 -2.25 -11.06 -20.08
CA ALA A 235 -1.84 -11.69 -18.83
C ALA A 235 -3.03 -12.25 -18.04
N VAL A 236 -4.10 -11.44 -17.88
CA VAL A 236 -5.26 -11.76 -17.03
C VAL A 236 -6.30 -12.61 -17.76
N GLY A 237 -6.60 -12.25 -19.01
CA GLY A 237 -7.65 -12.88 -19.82
C GLY A 237 -7.16 -14.03 -20.69
N GLN A 238 -5.84 -14.21 -20.83
CA GLN A 238 -5.18 -15.17 -21.71
C GLN A 238 -5.64 -15.04 -23.20
N ARG A 239 -6.14 -13.87 -23.58
CA ARG A 239 -6.64 -13.54 -24.92
C ARG A 239 -6.61 -12.04 -25.17
N ARG A 240 -6.74 -11.64 -26.43
CA ARG A 240 -6.94 -10.24 -26.78
C ARG A 240 -8.23 -9.71 -26.16
N VAL A 241 -8.14 -8.58 -25.48
CA VAL A 241 -9.29 -7.91 -24.87
C VAL A 241 -9.74 -6.74 -25.73
N ARG A 242 -11.04 -6.49 -25.76
CA ARG A 242 -11.60 -5.30 -26.37
C ARG A 242 -11.36 -4.10 -25.43
N GLN A 243 -10.48 -3.19 -25.86
CA GLN A 243 -10.23 -1.95 -25.12
C GLN A 243 -11.33 -0.94 -25.43
N LEU A 244 -12.04 -0.54 -24.40
CA LEU A 244 -13.07 0.50 -24.50
C LEU A 244 -12.52 1.79 -23.89
N PRO A 245 -12.27 2.84 -24.69
CA PRO A 245 -11.84 4.13 -24.17
C PRO A 245 -12.97 4.73 -23.34
N VAL A 246 -12.65 5.22 -22.15
CA VAL A 246 -13.59 5.89 -21.27
C VAL A 246 -13.30 7.40 -21.31
N PRO A 247 -14.20 8.21 -21.89
CA PRO A 247 -14.00 9.66 -21.97
C PRO A 247 -13.84 10.30 -20.59
N MET A 248 -12.92 11.27 -20.47
CA MET A 248 -12.68 12.04 -19.24
C MET A 248 -13.97 12.63 -18.66
N ALA A 249 -14.79 13.22 -19.52
CA ALA A 249 -16.05 13.83 -19.09
C ALA A 249 -16.95 12.82 -18.38
N LEU A 250 -17.02 11.58 -18.89
CA LEU A 250 -17.82 10.51 -18.29
C LEU A 250 -17.23 10.06 -16.93
N LEU A 251 -15.91 9.87 -16.84
CA LEU A 251 -15.26 9.51 -15.57
C LEU A 251 -15.42 10.59 -14.51
N ARG A 252 -15.28 11.86 -14.89
CA ARG A 252 -15.49 12.99 -13.98
C ARG A 252 -16.95 13.10 -13.53
N ALA A 253 -17.90 12.95 -14.45
CA ALA A 253 -19.32 12.97 -14.14
C ALA A 253 -19.70 11.82 -13.20
N ALA A 254 -19.23 10.60 -13.48
CA ALA A 254 -19.43 9.43 -12.62
C ALA A 254 -18.80 9.63 -11.24
N GLY A 255 -17.58 10.18 -11.19
CA GLY A 255 -16.89 10.50 -9.93
C GLY A 255 -17.62 11.57 -9.12
N ALA A 256 -18.14 12.62 -9.77
CA ALA A 256 -18.91 13.67 -9.10
C ALA A 256 -20.27 13.13 -8.59
N ALA A 257 -20.97 12.35 -9.39
CA ALA A 257 -22.23 11.71 -8.98
C ALA A 257 -22.00 10.75 -7.79
N ASN A 258 -20.93 9.92 -7.83
CA ASN A 258 -20.57 9.02 -6.73
C ASN A 258 -20.21 9.80 -5.45
N ALA A 259 -19.47 10.90 -5.56
CA ALA A 259 -19.13 11.74 -4.42
C ALA A 259 -20.37 12.46 -3.84
N CYS A 260 -21.33 12.86 -4.68
CA CYS A 260 -22.61 13.41 -4.24
C CYS A 260 -23.45 12.38 -3.50
N MET A 261 -23.62 11.18 -4.07
CA MET A 261 -24.33 10.06 -3.42
C MET A 261 -23.68 9.67 -2.10
N ALA A 262 -22.34 9.63 -2.06
CA ALA A 262 -21.61 9.36 -0.81
C ALA A 262 -21.89 10.40 0.28
N GLY A 263 -22.12 11.67 -0.12
CA GLY A 263 -22.57 12.72 0.80
C GLY A 263 -23.98 12.54 1.36
N LEU A 264 -24.86 11.94 0.56
CA LEU A 264 -26.24 11.68 0.97
C LEU A 264 -26.40 10.39 1.79
N PHE A 265 -25.66 9.34 1.43
CA PHE A 265 -25.78 8.01 2.01
C PHE A 265 -24.69 7.65 3.03
N GLY A 266 -23.71 8.53 3.28
CA GLY A 266 -22.73 8.35 4.34
C GLY A 266 -21.66 7.28 4.09
N TYR A 267 -21.38 6.89 2.84
CA TYR A 267 -20.29 5.97 2.51
C TYR A 267 -19.05 6.69 1.99
N SER A 268 -17.90 6.01 2.00
CA SER A 268 -16.63 6.53 1.47
C SER A 268 -16.42 6.10 0.01
N PRO A 269 -16.48 7.03 -0.97
CA PRO A 269 -16.39 6.70 -2.38
C PRO A 269 -14.95 6.41 -2.80
N MET A 270 -14.76 5.41 -3.68
CA MET A 270 -13.49 5.15 -4.34
C MET A 270 -13.32 6.04 -5.57
N LEU A 271 -14.31 6.08 -6.46
CA LEU A 271 -14.28 6.92 -7.64
C LEU A 271 -14.72 8.34 -7.29
N THR A 272 -13.81 9.27 -7.44
CA THR A 272 -13.99 10.72 -7.25
C THR A 272 -13.43 11.47 -8.46
N PRO A 273 -13.69 12.76 -8.64
CA PRO A 273 -13.05 13.55 -9.70
C PRO A 273 -11.52 13.55 -9.62
N GLY A 274 -10.96 13.46 -8.40
CA GLY A 274 -9.51 13.29 -8.19
C GLY A 274 -9.02 11.94 -8.69
N LYS A 275 -9.70 10.86 -8.33
CA LYS A 275 -9.35 9.51 -8.81
C LYS A 275 -9.46 9.40 -10.33
N ALA A 276 -10.44 10.08 -10.94
CA ALA A 276 -10.54 10.14 -12.40
C ALA A 276 -9.28 10.79 -13.04
N ARG A 277 -8.69 11.84 -12.42
CA ARG A 277 -7.43 12.43 -12.88
C ARG A 277 -6.25 11.48 -12.73
N GLU A 278 -6.16 10.73 -11.62
CA GLU A 278 -5.12 9.70 -11.46
C GLU A 278 -5.22 8.63 -12.55
N LEU A 279 -6.42 8.10 -12.79
CA LEU A 279 -6.66 7.05 -13.78
C LEU A 279 -6.30 7.45 -15.20
N GLN A 280 -6.24 8.74 -15.48
CA GLN A 280 -5.94 9.26 -16.81
C GLN A 280 -4.49 9.62 -17.07
N GLN A 281 -3.63 9.52 -16.06
CA GLN A 281 -2.21 9.75 -16.27
C GLN A 281 -1.65 8.74 -17.28
N GLU A 282 -0.80 9.22 -18.15
CA GLU A 282 -0.20 8.39 -19.20
C GLU A 282 0.73 7.33 -18.62
N HIS A 283 1.53 7.71 -17.63
CA HIS A 283 2.54 6.82 -17.06
C HIS A 283 2.45 6.78 -15.52
N TRP A 284 2.27 5.57 -15.02
CA TRP A 284 2.47 5.20 -13.63
C TRP A 284 3.54 4.12 -13.57
N LEU A 285 4.81 4.52 -13.54
CA LEU A 285 5.96 3.61 -13.63
C LEU A 285 6.79 3.65 -12.35
N CYS A 286 7.37 2.51 -12.01
CA CYS A 286 8.27 2.33 -10.89
C CYS A 286 9.68 1.98 -11.39
N ASP A 287 10.66 2.11 -10.49
CA ASP A 287 12.03 1.66 -10.67
C ASP A 287 12.50 0.98 -9.39
N ASN A 288 12.69 -0.34 -9.47
CA ASN A 288 13.12 -1.18 -8.35
C ASN A 288 14.62 -1.04 -8.02
N SER A 289 15.43 -0.47 -8.92
CA SER A 289 16.88 -0.57 -8.89
C SER A 289 17.51 -0.12 -7.56
N ALA A 290 17.07 1.02 -7.05
CA ALA A 290 17.57 1.58 -5.79
C ALA A 290 17.25 0.70 -4.58
N PHE A 291 16.08 0.08 -4.55
CA PHE A 291 15.67 -0.81 -3.47
C PHE A 291 16.33 -2.18 -3.60
N SER A 292 16.32 -2.74 -4.81
CA SER A 292 16.94 -4.05 -5.10
C SER A 292 18.45 -4.05 -4.80
N SER A 293 19.17 -2.98 -5.15
CA SER A 293 20.60 -2.88 -4.87
C SER A 293 20.95 -2.85 -3.38
N ARG A 294 20.06 -2.33 -2.54
CA ARG A 294 20.26 -2.19 -1.10
C ARG A 294 19.82 -3.42 -0.30
N THR A 295 18.78 -4.10 -0.76
CA THR A 295 18.13 -5.20 -0.02
C THR A 295 18.33 -6.56 -0.64
N GLY A 296 18.75 -6.62 -1.91
CA GLY A 296 18.77 -7.86 -2.70
C GLY A 296 17.36 -8.38 -3.06
N TRP A 297 16.31 -7.60 -2.82
CA TRP A 297 14.96 -7.99 -3.17
C TRP A 297 14.71 -7.86 -4.68
N HIS A 298 14.00 -8.83 -5.22
CA HIS A 298 13.45 -8.82 -6.57
C HIS A 298 12.02 -9.37 -6.53
N PRO A 299 11.09 -8.84 -7.34
CA PRO A 299 9.75 -9.41 -7.45
C PRO A 299 9.80 -10.78 -8.11
N GLU A 300 8.90 -11.69 -7.71
CA GLU A 300 8.85 -13.07 -8.22
C GLU A 300 7.51 -13.38 -8.92
N ILE A 301 6.49 -12.55 -8.70
CA ILE A 301 5.13 -12.80 -9.18
C ILE A 301 4.77 -11.78 -10.27
N ASP A 302 4.81 -12.20 -11.51
CA ASP A 302 4.31 -11.40 -12.63
C ASP A 302 2.77 -11.35 -12.65
N LEU A 303 2.21 -10.42 -13.43
CA LEU A 303 0.76 -10.23 -13.52
C LEU A 303 0.01 -11.51 -13.96
N ARG A 304 0.60 -12.34 -14.81
CA ARG A 304 -0.03 -13.58 -15.29
C ARG A 304 -0.16 -14.59 -14.15
N SER A 305 0.91 -14.84 -13.44
CA SER A 305 0.96 -15.78 -12.31
C SER A 305 0.06 -15.31 -11.15
N GLY A 306 0.12 -14.03 -10.81
CA GLY A 306 -0.73 -13.45 -9.77
C GLY A 306 -2.22 -13.42 -10.13
N ALA A 307 -2.56 -13.23 -11.41
CA ALA A 307 -3.95 -13.33 -11.87
C ALA A 307 -4.48 -14.76 -11.78
N LEU A 308 -3.67 -15.77 -12.09
CA LEU A 308 -4.06 -17.17 -11.91
C LEU A 308 -4.36 -17.48 -10.43
N GLU A 309 -3.53 -17.02 -9.51
CA GLU A 309 -3.79 -17.18 -8.07
C GLU A 309 -5.08 -16.49 -7.63
N LEU A 310 -5.29 -15.25 -8.08
CA LEU A 310 -6.48 -14.45 -7.76
C LEU A 310 -7.78 -15.16 -8.18
N PHE A 311 -7.78 -15.82 -9.32
CA PHE A 311 -8.97 -16.45 -9.90
C PHE A 311 -9.12 -17.95 -9.61
N ALA A 312 -8.09 -18.62 -9.11
CA ALA A 312 -8.19 -20.01 -8.67
C ALA A 312 -9.02 -20.18 -7.38
N ARG A 313 -9.21 -19.10 -6.63
CA ARG A 313 -9.95 -19.06 -5.34
C ARG A 313 -11.34 -18.41 -5.47
N SER A 314 -11.78 -18.10 -6.70
CA SER A 314 -13.05 -17.38 -6.95
C SER A 314 -14.17 -18.31 -7.35
#